data_278730de92b79e16409c03d78e084c5b
#
_entry.id   278730de92b79e16409c03d78e084c5b
#
_cell.length_a   1.000
_cell.length_b   1.000
_cell.length_c   1.000
_cell.angle_alpha   90.00
_cell.angle_beta   90.00
_cell.angle_gamma   90.00
#
_symmetry.space_group_name_H-M   'P 1'
#
loop_
_entity.id
_entity.type
_entity.pdbx_description
1 polymer ?
#
loop_
_entity_poly.entity_id
_entity_poly.type
_entity_poly.pdbx_seq_one_letter_code
_entity_poly.pdbx_strand_id
1 'polypeptide(L)'
;MLAYYDLSAELPEVKQWYDGYLFNRIEIYNPWSILKYVNDRKDHVTQFALPYWSNTSSNSIIREMVGEADEEAKEDLETLINGGTIEKRVHEDITYGDIHQSQDNLWNFLFFTGYLKKISERKDAAGENLYLTMKIPNTEVKTIYQAVSYTHLR
;
A
#
# COMPACT_ATOMS: atom_id res chain seq x y z
N MET A 1 -14.55 18.07 0.46
CA MET A 1 -15.05 17.35 1.66
C MET A 1 -14.51 17.96 2.95
N LEU A 2 -13.19 18.02 3.17
CA LEU A 2 -12.62 18.59 4.40
C LEU A 2 -13.11 20.01 4.69
N ALA A 3 -13.14 20.91 3.71
CA ALA A 3 -13.63 22.26 3.87
C ALA A 3 -15.11 22.34 4.30
N TYR A 4 -15.94 21.40 3.87
CA TYR A 4 -17.35 21.35 4.25
C TYR A 4 -17.57 21.06 5.74
N TYR A 5 -16.63 20.33 6.36
CA TYR A 5 -16.68 19.96 7.78
C TYR A 5 -15.68 20.76 8.65
N ASP A 6 -15.17 21.89 8.16
CA ASP A 6 -14.17 22.71 8.84
C ASP A 6 -12.85 21.97 9.20
N LEU A 7 -12.51 20.94 8.42
CA LEU A 7 -11.30 20.12 8.61
C LEU A 7 -10.17 20.49 7.63
N SER A 8 -10.17 21.67 7.04
CA SER A 8 -9.16 22.08 6.07
C SER A 8 -7.74 22.16 6.66
N ALA A 9 -7.62 22.45 7.95
CA ALA A 9 -6.34 22.49 8.66
C ALA A 9 -5.70 21.10 8.78
N GLU A 10 -6.49 20.03 8.67
CA GLU A 10 -6.06 18.63 8.80
C GLU A 10 -5.49 18.07 7.46
N LEU A 11 -5.50 18.85 6.39
CA LEU A 11 -5.05 18.38 5.08
C LEU A 11 -3.62 17.76 5.10
N PRO A 12 -2.63 18.31 5.83
CA PRO A 12 -1.31 17.69 5.90
C PRO A 12 -1.32 16.29 6.50
N GLU A 13 -2.08 16.07 7.58
CA GLU A 13 -2.26 14.75 8.20
C GLU A 13 -2.96 13.79 7.24
N VAL A 14 -4.04 14.22 6.61
CA VAL A 14 -4.80 13.44 5.63
C VAL A 14 -3.93 13.03 4.44
N LYS A 15 -3.07 13.91 3.95
CA LYS A 15 -2.09 13.59 2.90
C LYS A 15 -1.10 12.52 3.36
N GLN A 16 -0.51 12.69 4.52
CA GLN A 16 0.47 11.75 5.04
C GLN A 16 -0.11 10.34 5.23
N TRP A 17 -1.36 10.25 5.66
CA TRP A 17 -2.00 8.99 6.03
C TRP A 17 -2.71 8.28 4.90
N TYR A 18 -3.35 8.99 3.98
CA TYR A 18 -4.32 8.39 3.04
C TYR A 18 -4.09 8.71 1.57
N ASP A 19 -3.10 9.56 1.26
CA ASP A 19 -2.72 9.90 -0.12
C ASP A 19 -1.71 8.90 -0.69
N GLY A 20 -1.23 9.17 -1.88
CA GLY A 20 -0.10 8.48 -2.49
C GLY A 20 -0.47 7.53 -3.61
N TYR A 21 -1.72 7.48 -4.02
CA TYR A 21 -2.16 6.78 -5.21
C TYR A 21 -2.16 7.73 -6.40
N LEU A 22 -1.66 7.26 -7.54
CA LEU A 22 -1.65 8.04 -8.79
C LEU A 22 -2.57 7.37 -9.81
N PHE A 23 -3.54 8.13 -10.28
CA PHE A 23 -4.35 7.76 -11.43
C PHE A 23 -4.12 8.78 -12.54
N ASN A 24 -3.41 8.38 -13.59
CA ASN A 24 -3.07 9.24 -14.72
C ASN A 24 -2.50 10.61 -14.30
N ARG A 25 -1.51 10.63 -13.38
CA ARG A 25 -0.84 11.82 -12.79
C ARG A 25 -1.70 12.61 -11.77
N ILE A 26 -2.92 12.18 -11.46
CA ILE A 26 -3.75 12.79 -10.43
C ILE A 26 -3.55 12.00 -9.14
N GLU A 27 -3.22 12.71 -8.05
CA GLU A 27 -3.16 12.12 -6.72
C GLU A 27 -4.56 11.76 -6.24
N ILE A 28 -4.72 10.52 -5.79
CA ILE A 28 -5.98 9.98 -5.27
C ILE A 28 -5.75 9.44 -3.87
N TYR A 29 -6.67 9.78 -2.99
CA TYR A 29 -6.73 9.28 -1.63
C TYR A 29 -7.52 7.97 -1.58
N ASN A 30 -7.26 7.15 -0.56
CA ASN A 30 -8.14 6.02 -0.27
C ASN A 30 -9.53 6.54 0.15
N PRO A 31 -10.59 6.37 -0.66
CA PRO A 31 -11.90 6.94 -0.38
C PRO A 31 -12.52 6.42 0.92
N TRP A 32 -12.31 5.14 1.23
CA TRP A 32 -12.82 4.53 2.45
C TRP A 32 -12.22 5.18 3.70
N SER A 33 -10.91 5.32 3.73
CA SER A 33 -10.20 5.91 4.86
C SER A 33 -10.54 7.38 5.05
N ILE A 34 -10.68 8.15 3.96
CA ILE A 34 -11.12 9.55 4.03
C ILE A 34 -12.52 9.68 4.59
N LEU A 35 -13.46 8.85 4.15
CA LEU A 35 -14.83 8.88 4.65
C LEU A 35 -14.89 8.55 6.16
N LYS A 36 -14.14 7.54 6.59
CA LYS A 36 -14.04 7.17 8.00
C LYS A 36 -13.40 8.26 8.83
N TYR A 37 -12.28 8.80 8.37
CA TYR A 37 -11.60 9.90 9.03
C TYR A 37 -12.52 11.11 9.25
N VAL A 38 -13.17 11.58 8.20
CA VAL A 38 -14.09 12.74 8.29
C VAL A 38 -15.24 12.46 9.25
N ASN A 39 -15.79 11.25 9.21
CA ASN A 39 -16.90 10.88 10.12
C ASN A 39 -16.44 10.88 11.59
N ASP A 40 -15.30 10.25 11.89
CA ASP A 40 -14.78 10.19 13.25
C ASP A 40 -14.37 11.57 13.79
N ARG A 41 -13.81 12.42 12.93
CA ARG A 41 -13.45 13.81 13.30
C ARG A 41 -14.68 14.66 13.54
N LYS A 42 -15.69 14.56 12.68
CA LYS A 42 -16.98 15.26 12.84
C LYS A 42 -17.69 14.88 14.14
N ASP A 43 -17.69 13.60 14.47
CA ASP A 43 -18.38 13.07 15.66
C ASP A 43 -17.47 13.11 16.93
N HIS A 44 -16.28 13.72 16.83
CA HIS A 44 -15.30 13.83 17.92
C HIS A 44 -14.87 12.49 18.53
N VAL A 45 -14.92 11.41 17.75
CA VAL A 45 -14.50 10.07 18.18
C VAL A 45 -12.98 10.02 18.39
N THR A 46 -12.22 10.68 17.52
CA THR A 46 -10.75 10.78 17.64
C THR A 46 -10.25 12.14 17.16
N GLN A 47 -9.06 12.52 17.67
CA GLN A 47 -8.32 13.69 17.19
C GLN A 47 -7.19 13.33 16.22
N PHE A 48 -6.94 12.02 15.97
CA PHE A 48 -5.82 11.52 15.19
C PHE A 48 -6.30 10.69 14.01
N ALA A 49 -5.47 10.65 12.96
CA ALA A 49 -5.64 9.70 11.89
C ALA A 49 -5.44 8.25 12.39
N LEU A 50 -6.25 7.33 11.89
CA LEU A 50 -6.23 5.93 12.23
C LEU A 50 -6.09 5.06 10.97
N PRO A 51 -5.51 3.85 11.07
CA PRO A 51 -5.40 2.94 9.94
C PRO A 51 -6.74 2.23 9.65
N TYR A 52 -7.71 2.96 9.11
CA TYR A 52 -9.06 2.44 8.86
C TYR A 52 -9.10 1.25 7.91
N TRP A 53 -8.16 1.19 6.97
CA TRP A 53 -8.09 0.08 6.02
C TRP A 53 -7.51 -1.19 6.63
N SER A 54 -6.80 -1.10 7.76
CA SER A 54 -6.19 -2.23 8.44
C SER A 54 -7.19 -3.31 8.91
N ASN A 55 -8.44 -2.94 9.09
CA ASN A 55 -9.50 -3.83 9.58
C ASN A 55 -10.36 -4.42 8.45
N THR A 56 -9.93 -4.34 7.21
CA THR A 56 -10.62 -4.93 6.07
C THR A 56 -10.16 -6.38 5.83
N SER A 57 -11.03 -7.20 5.25
CA SER A 57 -10.74 -8.62 4.97
C SER A 57 -9.54 -8.85 4.04
N SER A 58 -9.19 -7.87 3.21
CA SER A 58 -8.03 -7.94 2.31
C SER A 58 -6.69 -8.07 3.05
N ASN A 59 -6.61 -7.63 4.31
CA ASN A 59 -5.37 -7.70 5.08
C ASN A 59 -5.00 -9.12 5.53
N SER A 60 -5.94 -10.05 5.57
CA SER A 60 -5.66 -11.45 5.86
C SER A 60 -4.79 -12.08 4.77
N ILE A 61 -5.01 -11.69 3.52
CA ILE A 61 -4.25 -12.17 2.37
C ILE A 61 -2.79 -11.70 2.45
N ILE A 62 -2.56 -10.43 2.84
CA ILE A 62 -1.21 -9.93 3.03
C ILE A 62 -0.47 -10.69 4.11
N ARG A 63 -1.14 -11.03 5.21
CA ARG A 63 -0.54 -11.84 6.28
C ARG A 63 -0.12 -13.21 5.78
N GLU A 64 -0.98 -13.87 5.01
CA GLU A 64 -0.70 -15.16 4.41
C GLU A 64 0.50 -15.07 3.46
N MET A 65 0.47 -14.13 2.51
CA MET A 65 1.53 -13.94 1.52
C MET A 65 2.88 -13.56 2.14
N VAL A 66 2.89 -12.70 3.15
CA VAL A 66 4.12 -12.34 3.88
C VAL A 66 4.63 -13.51 4.71
N GLY A 67 3.73 -14.32 5.27
CA GLY A 67 4.09 -15.55 6.00
C GLY A 67 4.75 -16.61 5.12
N GLU A 68 4.42 -16.66 3.84
CA GLU A 68 4.99 -17.58 2.83
C GLU A 68 6.19 -16.99 2.08
N ALA A 69 6.55 -15.72 2.34
CA ALA A 69 7.66 -15.03 1.68
C ALA A 69 9.01 -15.72 1.98
N ASP A 70 9.84 -15.87 0.94
CA ASP A 70 11.21 -16.31 1.11
C ASP A 70 12.11 -15.21 1.72
N GLU A 71 13.39 -15.51 1.94
CA GLU A 71 14.32 -14.57 2.58
C GLU A 71 14.52 -13.29 1.74
N GLU A 72 14.56 -13.40 0.40
CA GLU A 72 14.69 -12.23 -0.48
C GLU A 72 13.47 -11.32 -0.35
N ALA A 73 12.26 -11.89 -0.39
CA ALA A 73 11.03 -11.13 -0.24
C ALA A 73 10.89 -10.49 1.15
N LYS A 74 11.42 -11.12 2.20
CA LYS A 74 11.46 -10.53 3.55
C LYS A 74 12.40 -9.33 3.61
N GLU A 75 13.59 -9.41 3.01
CA GLU A 75 14.53 -8.29 2.91
C GLU A 75 13.91 -7.11 2.14
N ASP A 76 13.19 -7.39 1.06
CA ASP A 76 12.45 -6.39 0.30
C ASP A 76 11.35 -5.72 1.14
N LEU A 77 10.60 -6.51 1.91
CA LEU A 77 9.57 -5.99 2.82
C LEU A 77 10.18 -5.09 3.91
N GLU A 78 11.30 -5.48 4.49
CA GLU A 78 12.03 -4.64 5.46
C GLU A 78 12.49 -3.33 4.82
N THR A 79 13.01 -3.38 3.60
CA THR A 79 13.41 -2.20 2.82
C THR A 79 12.24 -1.25 2.63
N LEU A 80 11.07 -1.77 2.24
CA LEU A 80 9.85 -1.00 2.06
C LEU A 80 9.34 -0.37 3.37
N ILE A 81 9.32 -1.12 4.46
CA ILE A 81 8.88 -0.66 5.79
C ILE A 81 9.80 0.46 6.30
N ASN A 82 11.09 0.40 5.99
CA ASN A 82 12.07 1.43 6.33
C ASN A 82 12.01 2.66 5.40
N GLY A 83 11.07 2.69 4.44
CA GLY A 83 10.84 3.82 3.54
C GLY A 83 11.64 3.77 2.24
N GLY A 84 12.30 2.66 1.97
CA GLY A 84 13.02 2.40 0.73
C GLY A 84 12.09 2.04 -0.43
N THR A 85 12.71 1.67 -1.54
CA THR A 85 12.04 1.23 -2.77
C THR A 85 12.56 -0.12 -3.20
N ILE A 86 11.73 -0.88 -3.89
CA ILE A 86 12.11 -2.13 -4.57
C ILE A 86 11.82 -2.02 -6.05
N GLU A 87 12.56 -2.76 -6.87
CA GLU A 87 12.27 -2.88 -8.29
C GLU A 87 11.91 -4.32 -8.61
N LYS A 88 10.72 -4.53 -9.17
CA LYS A 88 10.22 -5.86 -9.53
C LYS A 88 9.60 -5.84 -10.92
N ARG A 89 9.66 -6.99 -11.60
CA ARG A 89 8.97 -7.22 -12.85
C ARG A 89 7.47 -7.27 -12.60
N VAL A 90 6.71 -6.59 -13.48
CA VAL A 90 5.25 -6.56 -13.42
C VAL A 90 4.66 -7.11 -14.70
N HIS A 91 3.64 -7.94 -14.56
CA HIS A 91 2.85 -8.47 -15.65
C HIS A 91 1.36 -8.45 -15.28
N GLU A 92 0.51 -8.22 -16.26
CA GLU A 92 -0.93 -8.00 -16.06
C GLU A 92 -1.74 -9.29 -15.95
N ASP A 93 -1.16 -10.44 -16.30
CA ASP A 93 -1.86 -11.72 -16.48
C ASP A 93 -2.03 -12.53 -15.18
N ILE A 94 -2.02 -11.88 -14.01
CA ILE A 94 -2.13 -12.57 -12.72
C ILE A 94 -3.59 -12.72 -12.33
N THR A 95 -4.02 -13.94 -12.13
CA THR A 95 -5.28 -14.27 -11.47
C THR A 95 -5.06 -14.49 -9.98
N TYR A 96 -6.12 -14.41 -9.19
CA TYR A 96 -6.08 -14.66 -7.74
C TYR A 96 -5.53 -16.05 -7.39
N GLY A 97 -5.69 -17.05 -8.27
CA GLY A 97 -5.15 -18.40 -8.11
C GLY A 97 -3.65 -18.51 -8.34
N ASP A 98 -3.03 -17.52 -8.99
CA ASP A 98 -1.60 -17.56 -9.36
C ASP A 98 -0.71 -16.94 -8.28
N ILE A 99 -1.28 -16.32 -7.25
CA ILE A 99 -0.56 -15.55 -6.23
C ILE A 99 0.49 -16.41 -5.53
N HIS A 100 0.20 -17.69 -5.29
CA HIS A 100 1.09 -18.62 -4.58
C HIS A 100 2.12 -19.32 -5.50
N GLN A 101 2.13 -19.03 -6.81
CA GLN A 101 2.97 -19.75 -7.78
C GLN A 101 4.38 -19.16 -7.91
N SER A 102 4.58 -17.88 -7.58
CA SER A 102 5.90 -17.23 -7.63
C SER A 102 5.96 -16.00 -6.73
N GLN A 103 7.18 -15.61 -6.32
CA GLN A 103 7.41 -14.38 -5.55
C GLN A 103 7.08 -13.12 -6.36
N ASP A 104 7.26 -13.14 -7.68
CA ASP A 104 6.86 -12.04 -8.55
C ASP A 104 5.37 -11.75 -8.44
N ASN A 105 4.54 -12.78 -8.23
CA ASN A 105 3.11 -12.63 -8.07
C ASN A 105 2.73 -11.91 -6.77
N LEU A 106 3.51 -12.06 -5.70
CA LEU A 106 3.35 -11.29 -4.46
C LEU A 106 3.42 -9.79 -4.75
N TRP A 107 4.48 -9.34 -5.41
CA TRP A 107 4.70 -7.91 -5.70
C TRP A 107 3.66 -7.33 -6.64
N ASN A 108 3.27 -8.10 -7.65
CA ASN A 108 2.21 -7.73 -8.57
C ASN A 108 0.86 -7.58 -7.83
N PHE A 109 0.51 -8.53 -6.98
CA PHE A 109 -0.70 -8.45 -6.16
C PHE A 109 -0.70 -7.21 -5.27
N LEU A 110 0.39 -6.96 -4.54
CA LEU A 110 0.51 -5.80 -3.65
C LEU A 110 0.44 -4.47 -4.41
N PHE A 111 0.94 -4.43 -5.64
CA PHE A 111 0.83 -3.25 -6.49
C PHE A 111 -0.61 -3.04 -6.99
N PHE A 112 -1.24 -4.05 -7.58
CA PHE A 112 -2.57 -3.92 -8.15
C PHE A 112 -3.69 -3.74 -7.11
N THR A 113 -3.46 -4.18 -5.89
CA THR A 113 -4.40 -3.99 -4.77
C THR A 113 -4.16 -2.71 -3.96
N GLY A 114 -3.16 -1.90 -4.32
CA GLY A 114 -2.92 -0.60 -3.69
C GLY A 114 -2.05 -0.63 -2.43
N TYR A 115 -1.39 -1.75 -2.14
CA TYR A 115 -0.42 -1.83 -1.04
C TYR A 115 0.97 -1.31 -1.41
N LEU A 116 1.24 -1.16 -2.70
CA LEU A 116 2.41 -0.50 -3.24
C LEU A 116 2.00 0.56 -4.25
N LYS A 117 2.81 1.60 -4.39
CA LYS A 117 2.67 2.61 -5.44
C LYS A 117 3.90 2.63 -6.35
N LYS A 118 3.67 2.92 -7.61
CA LYS A 118 4.72 3.14 -8.61
C LYS A 118 5.44 4.47 -8.38
N ILE A 119 6.76 4.44 -8.42
CA ILE A 119 7.62 5.63 -8.44
C ILE A 119 8.15 5.87 -9.85
N SER A 120 8.64 4.81 -10.51
CA SER A 120 9.14 4.87 -11.88
C SER A 120 8.92 3.54 -12.58
N GLU A 121 9.14 3.54 -13.89
CA GLU A 121 9.06 2.33 -14.71
C GLU A 121 10.19 2.30 -15.72
N ARG A 122 10.62 1.11 -16.08
CA ARG A 122 11.52 0.87 -17.20
C ARG A 122 11.21 -0.46 -17.88
N LYS A 123 11.63 -0.58 -19.13
CA LYS A 123 11.66 -1.86 -19.84
C LYS A 123 13.05 -2.44 -19.82
N ASP A 124 13.16 -3.76 -19.96
CA ASP A 124 14.44 -4.42 -20.20
C ASP A 124 15.04 -4.02 -21.55
N ALA A 125 16.27 -4.46 -21.83
CA ALA A 125 16.98 -4.13 -23.06
C ALA A 125 16.28 -4.66 -24.33
N ALA A 126 15.51 -5.75 -24.21
CA ALA A 126 14.70 -6.31 -25.30
C ALA A 126 13.37 -5.58 -25.49
N GLY A 127 12.94 -4.77 -24.52
CA GLY A 127 11.64 -4.08 -24.52
C GLY A 127 10.44 -4.98 -24.20
N GLU A 128 10.70 -6.22 -23.75
CA GLU A 128 9.69 -7.24 -23.51
C GLU A 128 9.13 -7.22 -22.10
N ASN A 129 9.97 -6.94 -21.11
CA ASN A 129 9.57 -6.97 -19.70
C ASN A 129 9.48 -5.57 -19.11
N LEU A 130 8.39 -5.31 -18.37
CA LEU A 130 8.17 -4.09 -17.61
C LEU A 130 8.64 -4.29 -16.18
N TYR A 131 9.46 -3.36 -15.69
CA TYR A 131 9.90 -3.28 -14.31
C TYR A 131 9.36 -2.00 -13.67
N LEU A 132 8.82 -2.11 -12.48
CA LEU A 132 8.38 -0.97 -11.69
C LEU A 132 9.26 -0.81 -10.46
N THR A 133 9.70 0.43 -10.21
CA THR A 133 10.20 0.83 -8.90
C THR A 133 9.01 1.21 -8.04
N MET A 134 8.87 0.57 -6.89
CA MET A 134 7.69 0.68 -6.03
C MET A 134 8.07 1.01 -4.61
N LYS A 135 7.14 1.63 -3.88
CA LYS A 135 7.25 1.87 -2.43
C LYS A 135 5.88 1.82 -1.76
N ILE A 136 5.87 1.81 -0.43
CA ILE A 136 4.64 1.94 0.36
C ILE A 136 4.02 3.33 0.13
N PRO A 137 2.71 3.43 -0.16
CA PRO A 137 2.09 4.68 -0.58
C PRO A 137 1.98 5.74 0.53
N ASN A 138 1.69 5.33 1.77
CA ASN A 138 1.36 6.25 2.86
C ASN A 138 1.52 5.60 4.25
N THR A 139 1.27 6.36 5.30
CA THR A 139 1.41 5.90 6.70
C THR A 139 0.40 4.82 7.06
N GLU A 140 -0.84 4.89 6.56
CA GLU A 140 -1.86 3.87 6.81
C GLU A 140 -1.39 2.49 6.35
N VAL A 141 -0.94 2.39 5.11
CA VAL A 141 -0.44 1.13 4.54
C VAL A 141 0.84 0.69 5.24
N LYS A 142 1.75 1.62 5.59
CA LYS A 142 2.94 1.30 6.37
C LYS A 142 2.59 0.63 7.70
N THR A 143 1.57 1.13 8.39
CA THR A 143 1.09 0.54 9.65
C THR A 143 0.60 -0.89 9.47
N ILE A 144 -0.05 -1.19 8.33
CA ILE A 144 -0.48 -2.55 7.99
C ILE A 144 0.73 -3.47 7.83
N TYR A 145 1.74 -3.07 7.06
CA TYR A 145 2.97 -3.85 6.89
C TYR A 145 3.70 -4.09 8.21
N GLN A 146 3.80 -3.09 9.07
CA GLN A 146 4.41 -3.23 10.39
C GLN A 146 3.66 -4.25 11.25
N ALA A 147 2.34 -4.19 11.30
CA ALA A 147 1.52 -5.14 12.05
C ALA A 147 1.69 -6.58 11.56
N VAL A 148 1.83 -6.77 10.24
CA VAL A 148 2.07 -8.09 9.64
C VAL A 148 3.48 -8.58 9.95
N SER A 149 4.52 -7.73 9.81
CA SER A 149 5.90 -8.11 10.06
C SER A 149 6.17 -8.48 11.53
N TYR A 150 5.54 -7.81 12.48
CA TYR A 150 5.62 -8.20 13.90
C TYR A 150 5.13 -9.61 14.16
N THR A 151 4.24 -10.13 13.33
CA THR A 151 3.62 -11.45 13.51
C THR A 151 4.40 -12.56 12.81
N HIS A 152 5.16 -12.24 11.74
CA HIS A 152 5.74 -13.25 10.84
C HIS A 152 7.26 -13.14 10.64
N LEU A 153 7.90 -12.00 10.92
CA LEU A 153 9.35 -11.81 10.75
C LEU A 153 10.17 -12.00 12.04
N ARG A 154 9.52 -12.48 13.10
CA ARG A 154 10.19 -12.90 14.34
C ARG A 154 10.33 -14.44 14.38
#